data_7a07fde6b558e89ea8ad0e10b7dec4b8
#
_entry.id   7a07fde6b558e89ea8ad0e10b7dec4b8
#
_cell.length_a   1.000
_cell.length_b   1.000
_cell.length_c   1.000
_cell.angle_alpha   90.00
_cell.angle_beta   90.00
_cell.angle_gamma   90.00
#
_symmetry.space_group_name_H-M   'P 1'
#
loop_
_entity.id
_entity.type
_entity.pdbx_description
1 polymer ?
#
loop_
_entity_poly.entity_id
_entity_poly.type
_entity_poly.pdbx_seq_one_letter_code
_entity_poly.pdbx_strand_id
1 'polypeptide(L)'
;MCAANTTNNNLHWDVLTIKRPGLTRDLPAGKEELMWVANSSTLIYGERDAVLADTFLTTRQSQALVDWVVASGKNLTAIYVTHGHGDHFFGIAPLLERFPHARAVAIPEIVKTMHEHLSPAWIENFWRRLFPGEIPDRLLVAEPLEDNILELEGHELVAVNTGRTDTAHSTCLHVPSIGLIVAGDAVYNGIHPYLGETDTQSRLEWISTLDKLEALKSKAECISPATR
;
A
#
# COMPACT_ATOMS: atom_id res chain seq x y z
N MET A 1 26.46 25.03 -28.68
CA MET A 1 25.28 25.32 -27.87
C MET A 1 24.39 24.06 -27.91
N CYS A 2 24.54 23.21 -26.90
CA CYS A 2 23.61 22.06 -26.75
C CYS A 2 22.32 22.59 -26.14
N ALA A 3 21.24 22.53 -26.91
CA ALA A 3 19.92 22.75 -26.36
C ALA A 3 19.66 21.65 -25.32
N ALA A 4 19.52 22.05 -24.06
CA ALA A 4 18.99 21.16 -23.04
C ALA A 4 17.56 20.82 -23.43
N ASN A 5 17.35 19.57 -23.82
CA ASN A 5 16.02 19.03 -24.02
C ASN A 5 15.41 18.94 -22.60
N THR A 6 14.71 19.98 -22.18
CA THR A 6 13.83 19.92 -21.01
C THR A 6 12.63 19.06 -21.42
N THR A 7 12.79 17.76 -21.37
CA THR A 7 11.65 16.85 -21.28
C THR A 7 10.93 17.26 -20.01
N ASN A 8 9.69 17.70 -20.15
CA ASN A 8 8.79 18.02 -19.05
C ASN A 8 8.39 16.68 -18.40
N ASN A 9 9.31 16.10 -17.63
CA ASN A 9 9.21 14.74 -17.08
C ASN A 9 8.48 14.85 -15.74
N ASN A 10 7.21 15.26 -15.75
CA ASN A 10 6.40 15.31 -14.56
C ASN A 10 5.83 13.91 -14.27
N LEU A 11 6.05 13.45 -13.03
CA LEU A 11 5.31 12.29 -12.54
C LEU A 11 3.84 12.67 -12.32
N HIS A 12 3.00 11.68 -12.52
CA HIS A 12 1.56 11.72 -12.25
C HIS A 12 1.21 10.58 -11.29
N TRP A 13 0.03 10.63 -10.74
CA TRP A 13 -0.48 9.56 -9.90
C TRP A 13 -1.98 9.38 -10.08
N ASP A 14 -2.45 8.18 -9.82
CA ASP A 14 -3.86 7.82 -9.79
C ASP A 14 -4.11 6.81 -8.67
N VAL A 15 -5.34 6.71 -8.17
CA VAL A 15 -5.71 5.87 -7.03
C VAL A 15 -6.88 4.97 -7.40
N LEU A 16 -6.69 3.67 -7.20
CA LEU A 16 -7.78 2.71 -7.22
C LEU A 16 -8.23 2.42 -5.79
N THR A 17 -9.47 2.73 -5.46
CA THR A 17 -10.09 2.39 -4.18
C THR A 17 -11.16 1.33 -4.39
N ILE A 18 -11.07 0.21 -3.67
CA ILE A 18 -12.05 -0.87 -3.74
C ILE A 18 -12.73 -1.05 -2.39
N LYS A 19 -14.05 -0.86 -2.39
CA LYS A 19 -14.93 -1.21 -1.27
C LYS A 19 -15.27 -2.69 -1.32
N ARG A 20 -15.44 -3.29 -0.17
CA ARG A 20 -15.73 -4.71 -0.03
C ARG A 20 -16.90 -4.92 0.92
N PRO A 21 -17.82 -5.84 0.63
CA PRO A 21 -18.81 -6.30 1.60
C PRO A 21 -18.11 -6.75 2.87
N GLY A 22 -18.75 -6.55 4.02
CA GLY A 22 -18.20 -6.86 5.31
C GLY A 22 -17.85 -8.32 5.53
N LEU A 23 -17.40 -8.61 6.72
CA LEU A 23 -17.06 -9.96 7.16
C LEU A 23 -18.21 -10.92 6.96
N THR A 24 -17.91 -12.12 6.46
CA THR A 24 -18.92 -13.15 6.26
C THR A 24 -19.31 -13.86 7.57
N ARG A 25 -18.61 -13.59 8.67
CA ARG A 25 -18.80 -14.22 9.98
C ARG A 25 -18.65 -13.22 11.11
N ASP A 26 -19.22 -13.57 12.26
CA ASP A 26 -19.08 -12.82 13.53
C ASP A 26 -19.60 -11.37 13.47
N LEU A 27 -20.50 -11.08 12.53
CA LEU A 27 -21.14 -9.77 12.47
C LEU A 27 -22.14 -9.63 13.63
N PRO A 28 -22.18 -8.48 14.31
CA PRO A 28 -23.22 -8.19 15.28
C PRO A 28 -24.61 -8.23 14.62
N ALA A 29 -25.61 -8.73 15.34
CA ALA A 29 -27.00 -8.73 14.85
C ALA A 29 -27.43 -7.31 14.44
N GLY A 30 -28.05 -7.19 13.28
CA GLY A 30 -28.44 -5.90 12.69
C GLY A 30 -27.29 -5.12 12.04
N LYS A 31 -26.14 -5.75 11.82
CA LYS A 31 -24.96 -5.18 11.14
C LYS A 31 -24.51 -6.03 9.94
N GLU A 32 -25.44 -6.74 9.34
CA GLU A 32 -25.19 -7.67 8.22
C GLU A 32 -24.62 -6.96 6.98
N GLU A 33 -24.81 -5.65 6.88
CA GLU A 33 -24.27 -4.79 5.81
C GLU A 33 -22.96 -4.08 6.21
N LEU A 34 -22.34 -4.48 7.32
CA LEU A 34 -21.08 -3.88 7.73
C LEU A 34 -20.02 -4.12 6.65
N MET A 35 -19.45 -3.04 6.14
CA MET A 35 -18.40 -3.09 5.14
C MET A 35 -17.04 -3.25 5.82
N TRP A 36 -16.16 -4.07 5.23
CA TRP A 36 -14.74 -4.03 5.55
C TRP A 36 -14.18 -2.67 5.11
N VAL A 37 -13.07 -2.24 5.71
CA VAL A 37 -12.40 -1.00 5.30
C VAL A 37 -12.14 -1.01 3.79
N ALA A 38 -12.35 0.12 3.14
CA ALA A 38 -11.96 0.28 1.75
C ALA A 38 -10.43 0.39 1.68
N ASN A 39 -9.82 -0.44 0.84
CA ASN A 39 -8.38 -0.35 0.56
C ASN A 39 -8.14 0.46 -0.70
N SER A 40 -7.00 1.13 -0.74
CA SER A 40 -6.54 1.87 -1.91
C SER A 40 -5.15 1.43 -2.32
N SER A 41 -4.91 1.43 -3.62
CA SER A 41 -3.59 1.27 -4.21
C SER A 41 -3.30 2.49 -5.06
N THR A 42 -2.07 3.01 -4.99
CA THR A 42 -1.67 4.22 -5.71
C THR A 42 -0.67 3.88 -6.80
N LEU A 43 -0.99 4.23 -8.05
CA LEU A 43 -0.09 4.12 -9.20
C LEU A 43 0.59 5.48 -9.41
N ILE A 44 1.91 5.52 -9.29
CA ILE A 44 2.74 6.69 -9.59
C ILE A 44 3.42 6.40 -10.91
N TYR A 45 3.31 7.30 -11.89
CA TYR A 45 3.80 7.00 -13.24
C TYR A 45 4.37 8.24 -13.94
N GLY A 46 5.36 7.98 -14.77
CA GLY A 46 5.93 8.93 -15.71
C GLY A 46 5.40 8.74 -17.13
N GLU A 47 6.24 8.98 -18.11
CA GLU A 47 5.89 8.81 -19.53
C GLU A 47 5.67 7.34 -19.89
N ARG A 48 6.55 6.43 -19.42
CA ARG A 48 6.57 4.98 -19.78
C ARG A 48 6.36 4.07 -18.60
N ASP A 49 7.01 4.37 -17.48
CA ASP A 49 7.16 3.47 -16.36
C ASP A 49 6.27 3.89 -15.18
N ALA A 50 5.99 2.94 -14.30
CA ALA A 50 5.19 3.16 -13.11
C ALA A 50 5.70 2.37 -11.90
N VAL A 51 5.42 2.91 -10.72
CA VAL A 51 5.55 2.26 -9.41
C VAL A 51 4.15 2.20 -8.78
N LEU A 52 3.80 1.03 -8.26
CA LEU A 52 2.55 0.81 -7.53
C LEU A 52 2.84 0.80 -6.03
N ALA A 53 2.08 1.54 -5.23
CA ALA A 53 2.12 1.47 -3.78
C ALA A 53 0.90 0.72 -3.25
N ASP A 54 1.16 -0.35 -2.51
CA ASP A 54 0.22 -1.30 -1.93
C ASP A 54 -0.61 -2.09 -2.95
N THR A 55 -1.15 -3.22 -2.50
CA THR A 55 -2.02 -4.10 -3.29
C THR A 55 -3.35 -4.33 -2.57
N PHE A 56 -4.02 -5.46 -2.83
CA PHE A 56 -5.29 -5.79 -2.20
C PHE A 56 -5.30 -7.20 -1.61
N LEU A 57 -6.33 -7.48 -0.80
CA LEU A 57 -6.49 -8.68 -0.02
C LEU A 57 -6.93 -9.91 -0.83
N THR A 58 -7.98 -9.77 -1.65
CA THR A 58 -8.67 -10.92 -2.24
C THR A 58 -8.25 -11.15 -3.68
N THR A 59 -8.39 -12.40 -4.14
CA THR A 59 -8.14 -12.77 -5.55
C THR A 59 -8.88 -11.86 -6.53
N ARG A 60 -10.17 -11.57 -6.24
CA ARG A 60 -10.99 -10.70 -7.08
C ARG A 60 -10.47 -9.26 -7.12
N GLN A 61 -10.10 -8.71 -5.95
CA GLN A 61 -9.55 -7.35 -5.87
C GLN A 61 -8.18 -7.28 -6.55
N SER A 62 -7.34 -8.29 -6.36
CA SER A 62 -6.04 -8.38 -7.00
C SER A 62 -6.13 -8.44 -8.52
N GLN A 63 -7.12 -9.16 -9.07
CA GLN A 63 -7.35 -9.18 -10.51
C GLN A 63 -7.81 -7.82 -11.03
N ALA A 64 -8.72 -7.14 -10.33
CA ALA A 64 -9.14 -5.79 -10.67
C ALA A 64 -7.98 -4.79 -10.65
N LEU A 65 -7.03 -4.96 -9.71
CA LEU A 65 -5.81 -4.15 -9.64
C LEU A 65 -4.91 -4.40 -10.85
N VAL A 66 -4.69 -5.67 -11.22
CA VAL A 66 -3.93 -6.03 -12.43
C VAL A 66 -4.55 -5.39 -13.67
N ASP A 67 -5.86 -5.51 -13.84
CA ASP A 67 -6.59 -4.95 -14.99
C ASP A 67 -6.46 -3.41 -15.04
N TRP A 68 -6.53 -2.76 -13.89
CA TRP A 68 -6.37 -1.31 -13.78
C TRP A 68 -4.95 -0.85 -14.13
N VAL A 69 -3.92 -1.53 -13.62
CA VAL A 69 -2.53 -1.22 -13.99
C VAL A 69 -2.29 -1.45 -15.48
N VAL A 70 -2.82 -2.54 -16.05
CA VAL A 70 -2.76 -2.80 -17.51
C VAL A 70 -3.44 -1.68 -18.31
N ALA A 71 -4.60 -1.23 -17.87
CA ALA A 71 -5.35 -0.16 -18.54
C ALA A 71 -4.61 1.18 -18.54
N SER A 72 -3.72 1.44 -17.59
CA SER A 72 -2.86 2.63 -17.58
C SER A 72 -1.90 2.70 -18.79
N GLY A 73 -1.63 1.56 -19.42
CA GLY A 73 -0.65 1.44 -20.51
C GLY A 73 0.81 1.63 -20.07
N LYS A 74 1.07 1.67 -18.77
CA LYS A 74 2.41 1.87 -18.21
C LYS A 74 3.13 0.55 -17.95
N ASN A 75 4.45 0.59 -18.01
CA ASN A 75 5.29 -0.53 -17.63
C ASN A 75 5.52 -0.48 -16.11
N LEU A 76 4.96 -1.44 -15.38
CA LEU A 76 5.16 -1.54 -13.94
C LEU A 76 6.60 -2.00 -13.66
N THR A 77 7.37 -1.20 -12.92
CA THR A 77 8.78 -1.48 -12.58
C THR A 77 8.94 -1.93 -11.14
N ALA A 78 8.09 -1.41 -10.23
CA ALA A 78 8.11 -1.81 -8.83
C ALA A 78 6.71 -1.80 -8.19
N ILE A 79 6.56 -2.64 -7.17
CA ILE A 79 5.45 -2.66 -6.24
C ILE A 79 6.05 -2.36 -4.87
N TYR A 80 5.71 -1.24 -4.28
CA TYR A 80 6.12 -0.84 -2.94
C TYR A 80 5.04 -1.22 -1.92
N VAL A 81 5.44 -1.79 -0.78
CA VAL A 81 4.50 -2.13 0.31
C VAL A 81 4.77 -1.24 1.51
N THR A 82 3.75 -0.50 1.95
CA THR A 82 3.85 0.48 3.03
C THR A 82 3.95 -0.16 4.41
N HIS A 83 3.26 -1.28 4.65
CA HIS A 83 3.29 -2.04 5.90
C HIS A 83 2.87 -3.50 5.70
N GLY A 84 3.02 -4.33 6.72
CA GLY A 84 2.96 -5.80 6.58
C GLY A 84 1.58 -6.44 6.71
N HIS A 85 0.46 -5.69 6.68
CA HIS A 85 -0.87 -6.28 6.67
C HIS A 85 -1.20 -6.92 5.32
N GLY A 86 -1.88 -8.09 5.36
CA GLY A 86 -2.15 -8.89 4.16
C GLY A 86 -2.92 -8.17 3.07
N ASP A 87 -3.79 -7.24 3.43
CA ASP A 87 -4.57 -6.44 2.49
C ASP A 87 -3.75 -5.36 1.75
N HIS A 88 -2.45 -5.23 2.07
CA HIS A 88 -1.51 -4.36 1.34
C HIS A 88 -0.50 -5.13 0.48
N PHE A 89 -0.41 -6.48 0.62
CA PHE A 89 0.59 -7.23 -0.16
C PHE A 89 0.13 -8.57 -0.77
N PHE A 90 -1.06 -9.10 -0.42
CA PHE A 90 -1.49 -10.39 -0.95
C PHE A 90 -1.69 -10.39 -2.47
N GLY A 91 -1.86 -9.21 -3.08
CA GLY A 91 -1.96 -9.05 -4.53
C GLY A 91 -0.63 -9.01 -5.30
N ILE A 92 0.52 -9.22 -4.66
CA ILE A 92 1.84 -9.18 -5.31
C ILE A 92 1.96 -10.26 -6.42
N ALA A 93 1.55 -11.49 -6.13
CA ALA A 93 1.76 -12.60 -7.04
C ALA A 93 1.12 -12.40 -8.43
N PRO A 94 -0.17 -12.07 -8.57
CA PRO A 94 -0.77 -11.83 -9.88
C PRO A 94 -0.20 -10.61 -10.61
N LEU A 95 0.27 -9.59 -9.90
CA LEU A 95 0.97 -8.47 -10.51
C LEU A 95 2.31 -8.89 -11.11
N LEU A 96 3.12 -9.66 -10.38
CA LEU A 96 4.41 -10.16 -10.89
C LEU A 96 4.23 -11.19 -12.01
N GLU A 97 3.15 -11.95 -12.03
CA GLU A 97 2.81 -12.82 -13.16
C GLU A 97 2.52 -12.01 -14.44
N ARG A 98 1.84 -10.89 -14.31
CA ARG A 98 1.53 -10.01 -15.45
C ARG A 98 2.68 -9.10 -15.84
N PHE A 99 3.50 -8.68 -14.87
CA PHE A 99 4.64 -7.79 -15.04
C PHE A 99 5.93 -8.46 -14.51
N PRO A 100 6.49 -9.44 -15.24
CA PRO A 100 7.57 -10.30 -14.72
C PRO A 100 8.91 -9.57 -14.52
N HIS A 101 9.05 -8.36 -15.00
CA HIS A 101 10.24 -7.51 -14.79
C HIS A 101 10.06 -6.55 -13.60
N ALA A 102 8.87 -6.47 -13.02
CA ALA A 102 8.65 -5.69 -11.82
C ALA A 102 9.25 -6.38 -10.59
N ARG A 103 9.61 -5.57 -9.59
CA ARG A 103 10.07 -6.06 -8.28
C ARG A 103 9.07 -5.63 -7.21
N ALA A 104 8.72 -6.52 -6.30
CA ALA A 104 8.00 -6.15 -5.10
C ALA A 104 9.02 -5.83 -4.01
N VAL A 105 8.94 -4.66 -3.40
CA VAL A 105 9.92 -4.17 -2.44
C VAL A 105 9.25 -3.50 -1.24
N ALA A 106 9.91 -3.60 -0.09
CA ALA A 106 9.56 -2.90 1.15
C ALA A 106 10.82 -2.71 2.00
N ILE A 107 10.81 -1.82 3.00
CA ILE A 107 11.94 -1.75 3.92
C ILE A 107 12.07 -3.07 4.72
N PRO A 108 13.27 -3.42 5.22
CA PRO A 108 13.52 -4.72 5.87
C PRO A 108 12.56 -5.06 7.02
N GLU A 109 12.15 -4.08 7.83
CA GLU A 109 11.22 -4.26 8.94
C GLU A 109 9.83 -4.68 8.45
N ILE A 110 9.37 -4.11 7.33
CA ILE A 110 8.09 -4.47 6.72
C ILE A 110 8.17 -5.88 6.13
N VAL A 111 9.27 -6.23 5.45
CA VAL A 111 9.49 -7.59 4.94
C VAL A 111 9.37 -8.62 6.06
N LYS A 112 9.95 -8.33 7.23
CA LYS A 112 9.84 -9.20 8.41
C LYS A 112 8.37 -9.36 8.85
N THR A 113 7.62 -8.27 8.95
CA THR A 113 6.19 -8.30 9.33
C THR A 113 5.36 -9.06 8.29
N MET A 114 5.65 -8.90 6.99
CA MET A 114 5.00 -9.70 5.94
C MET A 114 5.20 -11.21 6.14
N HIS A 115 6.41 -11.66 6.50
CA HIS A 115 6.65 -13.06 6.85
C HIS A 115 5.84 -13.52 8.07
N GLU A 116 5.68 -12.68 9.08
CA GLU A 116 4.85 -12.98 10.26
C GLU A 116 3.38 -13.14 9.85
N HIS A 117 2.86 -12.28 8.98
CA HIS A 117 1.50 -12.36 8.45
C HIS A 117 1.26 -13.55 7.51
N LEU A 118 2.30 -14.16 6.96
CA LEU A 118 2.21 -15.43 6.23
C LEU A 118 2.30 -16.65 7.12
N SER A 119 2.48 -16.50 8.44
CA SER A 119 2.44 -17.63 9.35
C SER A 119 1.07 -18.33 9.34
N PRO A 120 1.02 -19.66 9.61
CA PRO A 120 -0.24 -20.39 9.67
C PRO A 120 -1.26 -19.76 10.64
N ALA A 121 -0.76 -19.16 11.74
CA ALA A 121 -1.62 -18.50 12.71
C ALA A 121 -2.38 -17.31 12.10
N TRP A 122 -1.72 -16.46 11.34
CA TRP A 122 -2.35 -15.33 10.67
C TRP A 122 -3.20 -15.78 9.48
N ILE A 123 -2.67 -16.65 8.61
CA ILE A 123 -3.39 -17.08 7.40
C ILE A 123 -4.66 -17.84 7.77
N GLU A 124 -4.59 -18.87 8.60
CA GLU A 124 -5.73 -19.75 8.87
C GLU A 124 -6.70 -19.16 9.90
N ASN A 125 -6.16 -18.57 11.00
CA ASN A 125 -6.99 -18.15 12.11
C ASN A 125 -7.53 -16.73 11.94
N PHE A 126 -6.95 -15.92 11.06
CA PHE A 126 -7.42 -14.56 10.79
C PHE A 126 -7.90 -14.40 9.34
N TRP A 127 -7.01 -14.38 8.35
CA TRP A 127 -7.37 -14.03 6.98
C TRP A 127 -8.36 -15.00 6.33
N ARG A 128 -8.08 -16.31 6.30
CA ARG A 128 -8.98 -17.31 5.72
C ARG A 128 -10.26 -17.51 6.52
N ARG A 129 -10.22 -17.30 7.83
CA ARG A 129 -11.42 -17.33 8.67
C ARG A 129 -12.36 -16.19 8.35
N LEU A 130 -11.84 -14.98 8.15
CA LEU A 130 -12.63 -13.78 7.85
C LEU A 130 -13.06 -13.73 6.37
N PHE A 131 -12.24 -14.26 5.49
CA PHE A 131 -12.41 -14.20 4.04
C PHE A 131 -12.31 -15.58 3.39
N PRO A 132 -13.24 -16.52 3.72
CA PRO A 132 -13.16 -17.91 3.30
C PRO A 132 -13.25 -18.04 1.77
N GLY A 133 -12.23 -18.68 1.18
CA GLY A 133 -12.15 -18.90 -0.27
C GLY A 133 -11.76 -17.68 -1.10
N GLU A 134 -11.46 -16.53 -0.46
CA GLU A 134 -11.15 -15.31 -1.18
C GLU A 134 -9.65 -14.95 -1.18
N ILE A 135 -8.87 -15.49 -0.24
CA ILE A 135 -7.43 -15.24 -0.14
C ILE A 135 -6.71 -15.97 -1.28
N PRO A 136 -5.80 -15.31 -2.00
CA PRO A 136 -5.03 -15.95 -3.05
C PRO A 136 -4.26 -17.20 -2.55
N ASP A 137 -4.18 -18.23 -3.39
CA ASP A 137 -3.43 -19.46 -3.05
C ASP A 137 -1.92 -19.21 -2.99
N ARG A 138 -1.43 -18.34 -3.86
CA ARG A 138 -0.01 -17.97 -3.92
C ARG A 138 0.19 -16.60 -3.31
N LEU A 139 0.90 -16.55 -2.19
CA LEU A 139 1.29 -15.33 -1.49
C LEU A 139 2.80 -15.16 -1.60
N LEU A 140 3.24 -13.94 -1.88
CA LEU A 140 4.66 -13.58 -2.00
C LEU A 140 4.99 -12.45 -1.04
N VAL A 141 6.22 -12.48 -0.52
CA VAL A 141 6.80 -11.40 0.28
C VAL A 141 7.65 -10.53 -0.62
N ALA A 142 7.68 -9.24 -0.33
CA ALA A 142 8.55 -8.29 -1.01
C ALA A 142 10.03 -8.54 -0.69
N GLU A 143 10.91 -8.11 -1.59
CA GLU A 143 12.35 -8.05 -1.36
C GLU A 143 12.70 -6.83 -0.48
N PRO A 144 13.76 -6.90 0.34
CA PRO A 144 14.20 -5.75 1.11
C PRO A 144 14.74 -4.63 0.22
N LEU A 145 14.29 -3.41 0.49
CA LEU A 145 14.78 -2.18 -0.11
C LEU A 145 15.82 -1.56 0.83
N GLU A 146 17.10 -1.75 0.54
CA GLU A 146 18.18 -1.40 1.48
C GLU A 146 18.43 0.11 1.60
N ASP A 147 18.37 0.83 0.47
CA ASP A 147 18.65 2.27 0.42
C ASP A 147 17.43 3.16 0.67
N ASN A 148 16.27 2.58 0.94
CA ASN A 148 14.99 3.28 1.14
C ASN A 148 14.58 4.20 -0.03
N ILE A 149 15.15 4.01 -1.21
CA ILE A 149 14.89 4.83 -2.40
C ILE A 149 14.54 3.93 -3.58
N LEU A 150 13.44 4.26 -4.25
CA LEU A 150 13.11 3.78 -5.59
C LEU A 150 13.33 4.92 -6.58
N GLU A 151 13.72 4.58 -7.79
CA GLU A 151 13.82 5.52 -8.89
C GLU A 151 12.70 5.28 -9.91
N LEU A 152 12.09 6.36 -10.38
CA LEU A 152 11.12 6.35 -11.46
C LEU A 152 11.42 7.48 -12.43
N GLU A 153 11.94 7.16 -13.61
CA GLU A 153 12.27 8.09 -14.69
C GLU A 153 13.10 9.30 -14.22
N GLY A 154 14.10 9.04 -13.35
CA GLY A 154 15.01 10.07 -12.81
C GLY A 154 14.46 10.82 -11.58
N HIS A 155 13.33 10.41 -11.04
CA HIS A 155 12.77 10.92 -9.79
C HIS A 155 12.95 9.92 -8.65
N GLU A 156 13.30 10.43 -7.48
CA GLU A 156 13.37 9.63 -6.26
C GLU A 156 11.98 9.46 -5.63
N LEU A 157 11.66 8.23 -5.23
CA LEU A 157 10.54 7.86 -4.39
C LEU A 157 11.12 7.31 -3.10
N VAL A 158 10.94 8.04 -2.01
CA VAL A 158 11.62 7.77 -0.73
C VAL A 158 10.70 7.02 0.22
N ALA A 159 11.10 5.82 0.62
CA ALA A 159 10.45 5.05 1.67
C ALA A 159 10.82 5.66 3.04
N VAL A 160 9.87 6.34 3.67
CA VAL A 160 10.09 7.00 4.96
C VAL A 160 9.53 6.13 6.07
N ASN A 161 10.39 5.68 6.99
CA ASN A 161 9.94 4.97 8.18
C ASN A 161 9.18 5.94 9.10
N THR A 162 7.89 5.75 9.20
CA THR A 162 7.01 6.59 10.03
C THR A 162 6.94 6.11 11.48
N GLY A 163 7.20 4.84 11.71
CA GLY A 163 7.11 4.19 13.02
C GLY A 163 5.79 3.43 13.18
N ARG A 164 5.25 3.45 14.38
CA ARG A 164 4.01 2.74 14.71
C ARG A 164 2.78 3.51 14.23
N THR A 165 1.83 2.75 13.67
CA THR A 165 0.49 3.21 13.31
C THR A 165 -0.56 2.19 13.79
N ASP A 166 -1.39 1.68 12.93
CA ASP A 166 -2.29 0.55 13.12
C ASP A 166 -1.54 -0.76 13.40
N THR A 167 -0.27 -0.84 13.00
CA THR A 167 0.67 -1.93 13.29
C THR A 167 2.01 -1.40 13.81
N ALA A 168 2.91 -2.29 14.22
CA ALA A 168 4.18 -1.96 14.89
C ALA A 168 5.16 -1.19 13.98
N HIS A 169 5.14 -1.47 12.69
CA HIS A 169 6.04 -0.89 11.70
C HIS A 169 5.25 -0.42 10.48
N SER A 170 5.38 0.84 10.15
CA SER A 170 4.76 1.45 8.98
C SER A 170 5.68 2.43 8.29
N THR A 171 5.45 2.61 7.00
CA THR A 171 6.16 3.57 6.17
C THR A 171 5.18 4.37 5.34
N CYS A 172 5.63 5.51 4.82
CA CYS A 172 4.99 6.15 3.68
C CYS A 172 5.95 6.21 2.49
N LEU A 173 5.41 6.31 1.29
CA LEU A 173 6.20 6.59 0.09
C LEU A 173 6.09 8.07 -0.24
N HIS A 174 7.19 8.79 -0.09
CA HIS A 174 7.28 10.23 -0.37
C HIS A 174 7.90 10.45 -1.74
N VAL A 175 7.27 11.27 -2.57
CA VAL A 175 7.73 11.65 -3.91
C VAL A 175 7.96 13.17 -3.93
N PRO A 176 9.16 13.64 -3.55
CA PRO A 176 9.43 15.07 -3.35
C PRO A 176 9.19 15.92 -4.61
N SER A 177 9.49 15.37 -5.79
CA SER A 177 9.41 16.08 -7.07
C SER A 177 8.00 16.57 -7.43
N ILE A 178 6.96 15.88 -6.94
CA ILE A 178 5.56 16.25 -7.15
C ILE A 178 4.80 16.54 -5.84
N GLY A 179 5.52 16.51 -4.70
CA GLY A 179 4.95 16.77 -3.40
C GLY A 179 3.92 15.73 -2.92
N LEU A 180 4.04 14.48 -3.36
CA LEU A 180 3.12 13.40 -3.03
C LEU A 180 3.61 12.61 -1.82
N ILE A 181 2.68 12.25 -0.91
CA ILE A 181 2.91 11.27 0.16
C ILE A 181 1.82 10.21 0.08
N VAL A 182 2.21 8.96 -0.19
CA VAL A 182 1.34 7.79 -0.06
C VAL A 182 1.48 7.27 1.35
N ALA A 183 0.51 7.56 2.20
CA ALA A 183 0.61 7.40 3.64
C ALA A 183 0.29 5.99 4.16
N GLY A 184 -0.23 5.08 3.31
CA GLY A 184 -0.76 3.80 3.77
C GLY A 184 -1.80 3.99 4.87
N ASP A 185 -1.86 3.08 5.81
CA ASP A 185 -2.80 3.10 6.94
C ASP A 185 -2.37 4.02 8.10
N ALA A 186 -1.30 4.82 7.90
CA ALA A 186 -0.98 5.89 8.84
C ALA A 186 -2.07 6.97 8.88
N VAL A 187 -2.77 7.21 7.77
CA VAL A 187 -3.81 8.25 7.64
C VAL A 187 -5.09 7.64 7.07
N TYR A 188 -6.15 7.63 7.87
CA TYR A 188 -7.49 7.22 7.45
C TYR A 188 -8.35 8.44 7.12
N ASN A 189 -9.15 8.34 6.05
CA ASN A 189 -10.02 9.44 5.65
C ASN A 189 -11.48 8.94 5.52
N GLY A 190 -12.36 9.48 6.38
CA GLY A 190 -13.79 9.19 6.36
C GLY A 190 -14.21 7.83 6.89
N ILE A 191 -13.27 7.03 7.42
CA ILE A 191 -13.52 5.74 8.07
C ILE A 191 -12.82 5.66 9.42
N HIS A 192 -13.27 4.75 10.27
CA HIS A 192 -12.64 4.49 11.56
C HIS A 192 -11.31 3.75 11.35
N PRO A 193 -10.19 4.20 11.96
CA PRO A 193 -8.91 3.53 11.87
C PRO A 193 -8.96 2.13 12.51
N TYR A 194 -8.14 1.21 12.01
CA TYR A 194 -7.95 -0.08 12.63
C TYR A 194 -7.14 0.07 13.92
N LEU A 195 -7.71 -0.38 15.04
CA LEU A 195 -7.10 -0.25 16.36
C LEU A 195 -6.80 -1.61 17.01
N GLY A 196 -6.96 -2.72 16.28
CA GLY A 196 -6.86 -4.08 16.82
C GLY A 196 -5.48 -4.44 17.38
N GLU A 197 -4.41 -3.82 16.88
CA GLU A 197 -3.04 -4.02 17.32
C GLU A 197 -2.51 -2.86 18.19
N THR A 198 -3.40 -2.01 18.69
CA THR A 198 -3.01 -0.82 19.44
C THR A 198 -3.51 -0.85 20.89
N ASP A 199 -2.74 -0.25 21.77
CA ASP A 199 -3.10 0.10 23.14
C ASP A 199 -3.00 1.64 23.35
N THR A 200 -3.13 2.08 24.59
CA THR A 200 -3.07 3.52 24.90
C THR A 200 -1.72 4.12 24.53
N GLN A 201 -0.61 3.42 24.80
CA GLN A 201 0.74 3.91 24.52
C GLN A 201 1.02 3.96 23.03
N SER A 202 0.70 2.89 22.30
CA SER A 202 0.94 2.80 20.86
C SER A 202 0.10 3.78 20.05
N ARG A 203 -1.08 4.20 20.55
CA ARG A 203 -1.86 5.28 19.93
C ARG A 203 -1.19 6.65 20.09
N LEU A 204 -0.48 6.89 21.20
CA LEU A 204 0.33 8.10 21.35
C LEU A 204 1.53 8.09 20.39
N GLU A 205 2.14 6.93 20.17
CA GLU A 205 3.18 6.78 19.16
C GLU A 205 2.64 7.05 17.75
N TRP A 206 1.41 6.61 17.45
CA TRP A 206 0.74 6.93 16.18
C TRP A 206 0.51 8.43 15.99
N ILE A 207 0.13 9.15 17.03
CA ILE A 207 0.04 10.63 16.97
C ILE A 207 1.39 11.24 16.57
N SER A 208 2.50 10.75 17.17
CA SER A 208 3.85 11.20 16.79
C SER A 208 4.20 10.85 15.34
N THR A 209 3.64 9.78 14.79
CA THR A 209 3.76 9.43 13.36
C THR A 209 3.05 10.45 12.48
N LEU A 210 1.86 10.92 12.87
CA LEU A 210 1.15 11.96 12.12
C LEU A 210 1.93 13.27 12.10
N ASP A 211 2.57 13.65 13.22
CA ASP A 211 3.46 14.83 13.27
C ASP A 211 4.64 14.72 12.29
N LYS A 212 5.22 13.52 12.14
CA LYS A 212 6.27 13.28 11.15
C LYS A 212 5.75 13.44 9.71
N LEU A 213 4.57 12.90 9.41
CA LEU A 213 3.96 13.05 8.08
C LEU A 213 3.65 14.52 7.77
N GLU A 214 3.15 15.28 8.75
CA GLU A 214 2.95 16.71 8.59
C GLU A 214 4.26 17.47 8.32
N ALA A 215 5.36 17.08 8.95
CA ALA A 215 6.65 17.69 8.72
C ALA A 215 7.20 17.44 7.29
N LEU A 216 6.80 16.34 6.63
CA LEU A 216 7.13 16.09 5.23
C LEU A 216 6.33 17.00 4.27
N LYS A 217 5.26 17.63 4.74
CA LYS A 217 4.24 18.35 3.98
C LYS A 217 4.67 19.74 3.53
N SER A 218 5.90 20.02 3.19
CA SER A 218 6.22 21.40 2.74
C SER A 218 5.49 21.84 1.46
N LYS A 219 4.91 20.90 0.65
CA LYS A 219 4.05 21.13 -0.54
C LYS A 219 3.29 19.89 -1.01
N ALA A 220 3.06 18.88 -0.15
CA ALA A 220 2.57 17.57 -0.58
C ALA A 220 1.05 17.42 -0.53
N GLU A 221 0.44 16.73 -1.50
CA GLU A 221 -0.88 16.14 -1.37
C GLU A 221 -0.77 14.81 -0.62
N CYS A 222 -1.53 14.64 0.47
CA CYS A 222 -1.57 13.41 1.25
C CYS A 222 -2.71 12.52 0.72
N ILE A 223 -2.37 11.33 0.25
CA ILE A 223 -3.35 10.33 -0.20
C ILE A 223 -3.50 9.28 0.90
N SER A 224 -4.72 9.16 1.40
CA SER A 224 -5.13 8.13 2.35
C SER A 224 -5.93 7.03 1.63
N PRO A 225 -5.83 5.76 2.05
CA PRO A 225 -6.50 4.64 1.42
C PRO A 225 -8.02 4.68 1.45
N ALA A 226 -8.62 5.59 2.17
CA ALA A 226 -10.08 5.64 2.24
C ALA A 226 -10.62 6.95 1.72
N THR A 227 -11.21 6.95 0.54
CA THR A 227 -12.32 7.87 0.22
C THR A 227 -12.87 7.91 -1.14
N ARG A 228 -14.02 8.10 -1.18
CA ARG A 228 -15.17 8.81 -1.79
C ARG A 228 -16.28 7.83 -2.01
#